data_fcefd4f25db62df9a4c417a055017495
#
_entry.id   fcefd4f25db62df9a4c417a055017495
#
_cell.length_a   1.000
_cell.length_b   1.000
_cell.length_c   1.000
_cell.angle_alpha   90.00
_cell.angle_beta   90.00
_cell.angle_gamma   90.00
#
_symmetry.space_group_name_H-M   'P 1'
#
loop_
_entity.id
_entity.type
_entity.pdbx_description
1 polymer ?
#
loop_
_entity_poly.entity_id
_entity_poly.type
_entity_poly.pdbx_seq_one_letter_code
_entity_poly.pdbx_strand_id
1 'polypeptide(L)'
;MNIKDVSTKLDIPADTLRYWERVGVIPPVTRATSGYRDYQPADLDWCNFAKCMREAGVSIEALIEYIDLYQQGDSTTDTRKTL
;
A
#
# COMPACT_ATOMS: atom_id res chain seq x y z
N MET A 1 -5.20 -12.16 5.65
CA MET A 1 -5.80 -12.52 4.33
C MET A 1 -4.69 -12.67 3.31
N ASN A 2 -4.73 -13.70 2.50
CA ASN A 2 -3.69 -13.91 1.49
C ASN A 2 -3.98 -13.07 0.24
N ILE A 3 -2.99 -12.99 -0.65
CA ILE A 3 -3.10 -12.13 -1.85
C ILE A 3 -4.25 -12.56 -2.77
N LYS A 4 -4.53 -13.85 -2.83
CA LYS A 4 -5.61 -14.35 -3.68
C LYS A 4 -6.96 -13.85 -3.17
N ASP A 5 -7.16 -13.91 -1.86
CA ASP A 5 -8.41 -13.43 -1.23
C ASP A 5 -8.56 -11.93 -1.42
N VAL A 6 -7.47 -11.18 -1.25
CA VAL A 6 -7.50 -9.73 -1.45
C VAL A 6 -7.83 -9.39 -2.90
N SER A 7 -7.21 -10.12 -3.84
CA SER A 7 -7.46 -9.93 -5.27
C SER A 7 -8.94 -10.09 -5.58
N THR A 8 -9.56 -11.12 -5.03
CA THR A 8 -10.98 -11.37 -5.24
C THR A 8 -11.85 -10.31 -4.56
N LYS A 9 -11.51 -9.98 -3.31
CA LYS A 9 -12.31 -9.05 -2.51
C LYS A 9 -12.30 -7.63 -3.09
N LEU A 10 -11.14 -7.16 -3.52
CA LEU A 10 -10.98 -5.80 -4.02
C LEU A 10 -11.05 -5.70 -5.52
N ASP A 11 -11.19 -6.84 -6.20
CA ASP A 11 -11.21 -6.89 -7.67
C ASP A 11 -9.95 -6.25 -8.27
N ILE A 12 -8.80 -6.65 -7.73
CA ILE A 12 -7.50 -6.20 -8.21
C ILE A 12 -6.68 -7.44 -8.56
N PRO A 13 -6.12 -7.52 -9.76
CA PRO A 13 -5.27 -8.68 -10.12
C PRO A 13 -4.13 -8.86 -9.12
N ALA A 14 -3.82 -10.10 -8.78
CA ALA A 14 -2.75 -10.39 -7.83
C ALA A 14 -1.41 -9.82 -8.30
N ASP A 15 -1.15 -9.87 -9.59
CA ASP A 15 0.09 -9.31 -10.15
C ASP A 15 0.15 -7.80 -9.92
N THR A 16 -0.98 -7.11 -10.01
CA THR A 16 -1.06 -5.68 -9.74
C THR A 16 -0.75 -5.40 -8.27
N LEU A 17 -1.29 -6.21 -7.36
CA LEU A 17 -1.01 -6.05 -5.92
C LEU A 17 0.48 -6.22 -5.64
N ARG A 18 1.12 -7.22 -6.23
CA ARG A 18 2.56 -7.45 -6.07
C ARG A 18 3.36 -6.28 -6.64
N TYR A 19 2.96 -5.79 -7.80
CA TYR A 19 3.61 -4.65 -8.44
C TYR A 19 3.51 -3.40 -7.57
N TRP A 20 2.32 -3.14 -7.04
CA TRP A 20 2.10 -1.96 -6.19
C TRP A 20 3.00 -1.96 -4.96
N GLU A 21 3.14 -3.11 -4.32
CA GLU A 21 4.03 -3.23 -3.17
C GLU A 21 5.48 -3.02 -3.57
N ARG A 22 5.88 -3.62 -4.70
CA ARG A 22 7.26 -3.57 -5.16
C ARG A 22 7.70 -2.15 -5.50
N VAL A 23 6.85 -1.37 -6.17
CA VAL A 23 7.22 -0.03 -6.62
C VAL A 23 6.88 1.06 -5.60
N GLY A 24 6.12 0.74 -4.56
CA GLY A 24 5.83 1.70 -3.51
C GLY A 24 4.50 2.41 -3.64
N VAL A 25 3.56 1.88 -4.43
CA VAL A 25 2.20 2.44 -4.52
C VAL A 25 1.44 2.19 -3.21
N ILE A 26 1.79 1.11 -2.51
CA ILE A 26 1.28 0.82 -1.17
C ILE A 26 2.47 0.55 -0.26
N PRO A 27 2.32 0.77 1.05
CA PRO A 27 3.39 0.42 2.00
C PRO A 27 3.65 -1.09 1.98
N PRO A 28 4.83 -1.52 2.47
CA PRO A 28 5.11 -2.95 2.55
C PRO A 28 4.02 -3.69 3.30
N VAL A 29 3.58 -4.80 2.71
CA VAL A 29 2.49 -5.61 3.27
C VAL A 29 3.01 -6.43 4.45
N THR A 30 2.15 -6.59 5.46
CA THR A 30 2.45 -7.44 6.61
C THR A 30 2.75 -8.86 6.15
N ARG A 31 3.74 -9.50 6.77
CA ARG A 31 4.13 -10.87 6.44
C ARG A 31 3.80 -11.80 7.60
N ALA A 32 3.31 -13.00 7.26
CA ALA A 32 3.14 -14.05 8.24
C ALA A 32 4.51 -14.59 8.66
N THR A 33 4.53 -15.35 9.75
CA THR A 33 5.77 -15.98 10.25
C THR A 33 6.46 -16.81 9.16
N SER A 34 5.67 -17.43 8.28
CA SER A 34 6.17 -18.23 7.17
C SER A 34 6.78 -17.40 6.03
N GLY A 35 6.64 -16.06 6.07
CA GLY A 35 7.15 -15.19 5.03
C GLY A 35 6.16 -14.85 3.94
N TYR A 36 4.99 -15.48 3.91
CA TYR A 36 3.96 -15.16 2.95
C TYR A 36 3.25 -13.86 3.33
N ARG A 37 2.74 -13.16 2.32
CA ARG A 37 1.97 -11.94 2.56
C ARG A 37 0.71 -12.25 3.34
N ASP A 38 0.48 -11.49 4.40
CA ASP A 38 -0.71 -11.61 5.23
C ASP A 38 -1.35 -10.23 5.36
N TYR A 39 -2.23 -9.91 4.41
CA TYR A 39 -2.85 -8.60 4.34
C TYR A 39 -3.73 -8.36 5.56
N GLN A 40 -3.35 -7.40 6.36
CA GLN A 40 -4.12 -6.95 7.51
C GLN A 40 -5.11 -5.87 7.10
N PRO A 41 -6.08 -5.50 7.95
CA PRO A 41 -7.05 -4.45 7.59
C PRO A 41 -6.41 -3.16 7.09
N ALA A 42 -5.31 -2.74 7.70
CA ALA A 42 -4.61 -1.53 7.25
C ALA A 42 -4.05 -1.69 5.84
N ASP A 43 -3.53 -2.88 5.53
CA ASP A 43 -3.03 -3.17 4.19
C ASP A 43 -4.16 -3.13 3.16
N LEU A 44 -5.33 -3.64 3.53
CA LEU A 44 -6.50 -3.60 2.65
C LEU A 44 -6.94 -2.17 2.38
N ASP A 45 -6.90 -1.31 3.40
CA ASP A 45 -7.24 0.10 3.25
C ASP A 45 -6.32 0.78 2.25
N TRP A 46 -5.01 0.50 2.32
CA TRP A 46 -4.06 1.06 1.37
C TRP A 46 -4.31 0.58 -0.04
N CYS A 47 -4.61 -0.72 -0.20
CA CYS A 47 -4.91 -1.27 -1.52
C CYS A 47 -6.17 -0.63 -2.10
N ASN A 48 -7.20 -0.46 -1.29
CA ASN A 48 -8.45 0.16 -1.73
C ASN A 48 -8.23 1.63 -2.08
N PHE A 49 -7.44 2.33 -1.27
CA PHE A 49 -7.08 3.72 -1.54
C PHE A 49 -6.40 3.84 -2.89
N ALA A 50 -5.39 3.00 -3.15
CA ALA A 50 -4.66 3.03 -4.41
C ALA A 50 -5.58 2.75 -5.59
N LYS A 51 -6.48 1.77 -5.44
CA LYS A 51 -7.44 1.45 -6.48
C LYS A 51 -8.32 2.65 -6.80
N CYS A 52 -8.88 3.27 -5.76
CA CYS A 52 -9.75 4.44 -5.95
C CYS A 52 -9.03 5.59 -6.61
N MET A 53 -7.79 5.85 -6.19
CA MET A 53 -7.00 6.94 -6.78
C MET A 53 -6.66 6.66 -8.22
N ARG A 54 -6.34 5.41 -8.57
CA ARG A 54 -6.07 5.05 -9.96
C ARG A 54 -7.32 5.23 -10.82
N GLU A 55 -8.46 4.85 -10.30
CA GLU A 55 -9.73 5.03 -11.01
C GLU A 55 -10.05 6.51 -11.20
N ALA A 56 -9.63 7.35 -10.29
CA ALA A 56 -9.80 8.79 -10.37
C ALA A 56 -8.79 9.47 -11.29
N GLY A 57 -7.84 8.71 -11.85
CA GLY A 57 -6.87 9.25 -12.81
C GLY A 57 -5.54 9.64 -12.21
N VAL A 58 -5.31 9.34 -10.92
CA VAL A 58 -4.02 9.63 -10.29
C VAL A 58 -2.95 8.69 -10.85
N SER A 59 -1.80 9.23 -11.23
CA SER A 59 -0.73 8.44 -11.82
C SER A 59 -0.04 7.55 -10.79
N ILE A 60 0.61 6.49 -11.29
CA ILE A 60 1.41 5.61 -10.43
C ILE A 60 2.50 6.40 -9.73
N GLU A 61 3.18 7.29 -10.47
CA GLU A 61 4.26 8.11 -9.91
C GLU A 61 3.76 8.99 -8.77
N ALA A 62 2.57 9.59 -8.93
CA ALA A 62 2.01 10.44 -7.89
C ALA A 62 1.68 9.61 -6.64
N LEU A 63 1.19 8.40 -6.80
CA LEU A 63 0.89 7.52 -5.68
C LEU A 63 2.17 7.09 -4.96
N ILE A 64 3.21 6.75 -5.72
CA ILE A 64 4.50 6.38 -5.15
C ILE A 64 5.05 7.53 -4.30
N GLU A 65 5.00 8.74 -4.84
CA GLU A 65 5.47 9.91 -4.13
C GLU A 65 4.66 10.16 -2.86
N TYR A 66 3.34 10.03 -2.95
CA TYR A 66 2.46 10.23 -1.79
C TYR A 66 2.78 9.24 -0.68
N ILE A 67 2.92 7.96 -1.03
CA ILE A 67 3.21 6.92 -0.04
C ILE A 67 4.60 7.11 0.55
N ASP A 68 5.57 7.49 -0.26
CA ASP A 68 6.92 7.76 0.21
C ASP A 68 6.92 8.90 1.23
N LEU A 69 6.19 9.98 0.92
CA LEU A 69 6.06 11.10 1.84
C LEU A 69 5.34 10.70 3.12
N TYR A 70 4.33 9.85 3.00
CA TYR A 70 3.60 9.34 4.17
C TYR A 70 4.55 8.56 5.09
N GLN A 71 5.35 7.67 4.52
CA GLN A 71 6.30 6.87 5.31
C GLN A 71 7.38 7.75 5.93
N GLN A 72 7.88 8.73 5.19
CA GLN A 72 8.82 9.71 5.73
C GLN A 72 8.17 10.55 6.81
N GLY A 73 6.92 10.93 6.58
CA GLY A 73 6.15 11.69 7.54
C GLY A 73 6.05 10.98 8.88
N ASP A 74 5.81 9.67 8.85
CA ASP A 74 5.77 8.87 10.05
C ASP A 74 7.09 8.91 10.79
N SER A 75 8.19 8.75 10.06
CA SER A 75 9.51 8.74 10.68
C SER A 75 9.98 10.13 11.09
N THR A 76 9.47 11.19 10.45
CA THR A 76 9.89 12.56 10.73
C THR A 76 8.87 13.33 11.57
N THR A 77 7.74 12.73 11.89
CA THR A 77 6.69 13.40 12.66
C THR A 77 7.23 13.92 13.98
N ASP A 78 8.01 13.12 14.68
CA ASP A 78 8.58 13.52 15.95
C ASP A 78 9.49 14.73 15.77
N THR A 79 10.30 14.71 14.73
CA THR A 79 11.19 15.83 14.44
C THR A 79 10.39 17.11 14.21
N ARG A 80 9.32 17.02 13.45
CA ARG A 80 8.49 18.20 13.21
C ARG A 80 7.81 18.70 14.47
N LYS A 81 7.46 17.78 15.35
CA LYS A 81 6.84 18.18 16.62
C LYS A 81 7.82 18.92 17.53
N THR A 82 9.09 18.64 17.37
CA THR A 82 10.11 19.30 18.16
C THR A 82 10.44 20.69 17.62
N LEU A 83 10.04 20.97 16.42
CA LEU A 83 10.27 22.27 15.83
C LEU A 83 9.18 23.23 16.24
#